data_3b4be129db6eed066c2abd01578025e1
#
_entry.id   3b4be129db6eed066c2abd01578025e1
#
_cell.length_a   1.000
_cell.length_b   1.000
_cell.length_c   1.000
_cell.angle_alpha   90.00
_cell.angle_beta   90.00
_cell.angle_gamma   90.00
#
_symmetry.space_group_name_H-M   'P 1'
#
loop_
_entity.id
_entity.type
_entity.pdbx_description
1 polymer ?
#
loop_
_entity_poly.entity_id
_entity_poly.type
_entity_poly.pdbx_seq_one_letter_code
_entity_poly.pdbx_strand_id
1 'polypeptide(L)'
;MKKLLTLFIALSAGLCSFAQGLEGNVEERLKQYFTEYKHPKANFGVCELESYTIDHDRRKLDIYPTKPFGYQPFTPESVEGIYKYLKGFLPGPVNYYDITIYADGKPIEELIPNALRKKKDNSLRWKREHKGNPWTKNISRPYTAEKGLEGRHIALWQSHGKYYINKKGEWGWQRPRLYGTTEDMFTQSFVVPYLIPMLENAGAVVFTPRERDWQRNEIIVDNDGAGSYQEVKSRKGKWKTTSTPGFALKRNIYVDGQNPFTEGTARYAHTEKKAEKAFAQWIPTIPETGKYAVYVSYQSLPESVTDAKYLVFHKGGVTEFLVNQQIGGGTWVYLGSFEFDKGYNDYGMVVLSNQSKQKGVVCADAVRFGGGMGNIARGGQTSGLSRYLEAARYNAQWSGMPAEVYTRPDRENDYADDLNTRSHMVNYLSGGSVYNPSDKGLGVPFEMTLAFHSDAGFSKMDEWIGTLGVYTTDFNKGRLNSGVSRYTSRDLTDLVLTGLQKDISAQYGIQWARRGMWNRNYSETRLPAVPSMILEILSHQNFADMKMGHDPGFKFTVARSVYKSILKFTAEMHD
;
A
#
# COMPACT_ATOMS: atom_id res chain seq x y z
N MET A 1 -70.81 26.15 16.63
CA MET A 1 -69.55 25.48 17.09
C MET A 1 -69.44 24.03 16.66
N LYS A 2 -70.44 23.15 16.81
CA LYS A 2 -70.34 21.73 16.40
C LYS A 2 -70.02 21.48 14.90
N LYS A 3 -70.62 22.26 13.97
CA LYS A 3 -70.37 22.12 12.52
C LYS A 3 -68.99 22.60 12.07
N LEU A 4 -68.39 23.58 12.77
CA LEU A 4 -67.01 24.02 12.48
C LEU A 4 -65.96 22.97 12.96
N LEU A 5 -66.23 22.32 14.11
CA LEU A 5 -65.33 21.29 14.65
C LEU A 5 -65.31 20.02 13.80
N THR A 6 -66.50 19.65 13.23
CA THR A 6 -66.58 18.47 12.34
C THR A 6 -65.89 18.73 10.98
N LEU A 7 -65.90 19.96 10.49
CA LEU A 7 -65.21 20.34 9.26
C LEU A 7 -63.68 20.33 9.46
N PHE A 8 -63.18 20.78 10.63
CA PHE A 8 -61.76 20.76 10.96
C PHE A 8 -61.22 19.32 11.15
N ILE A 9 -62.02 18.44 11.78
CA ILE A 9 -61.64 17.01 11.94
C ILE A 9 -61.67 16.30 10.58
N ALA A 10 -62.64 16.58 9.72
CA ALA A 10 -62.72 16.00 8.38
C ALA A 10 -61.59 16.51 7.46
N LEU A 11 -61.19 17.79 7.55
CA LEU A 11 -60.04 18.32 6.81
C LEU A 11 -58.73 17.74 7.33
N SER A 12 -58.56 17.60 8.64
CA SER A 12 -57.34 17.00 9.21
C SER A 12 -57.23 15.49 8.90
N ALA A 13 -58.35 14.75 8.95
CA ALA A 13 -58.38 13.35 8.55
C ALA A 13 -58.14 13.16 7.05
N GLY A 14 -58.68 14.04 6.20
CA GLY A 14 -58.44 14.04 4.76
C GLY A 14 -56.98 14.37 4.40
N LEU A 15 -56.36 15.32 5.10
CA LEU A 15 -54.96 15.68 4.93
C LEU A 15 -54.04 14.54 5.40
N CYS A 16 -54.36 13.89 6.53
CA CYS A 16 -53.60 12.71 7.00
C CYS A 16 -53.72 11.51 6.04
N SER A 17 -54.93 11.21 5.53
CA SER A 17 -55.11 10.14 4.55
C SER A 17 -54.42 10.43 3.22
N PHE A 18 -54.42 11.67 2.76
CA PHE A 18 -53.74 12.08 1.55
C PHE A 18 -52.22 12.02 1.72
N ALA A 19 -51.70 12.49 2.86
CA ALA A 19 -50.27 12.39 3.18
C ALA A 19 -49.81 10.92 3.28
N GLN A 20 -50.55 10.05 3.98
CA GLN A 20 -50.26 8.62 4.06
C GLN A 20 -50.31 7.93 2.69
N GLY A 21 -51.28 8.26 1.83
CA GLY A 21 -51.37 7.76 0.47
C GLY A 21 -50.22 8.24 -0.42
N LEU A 22 -49.78 9.49 -0.24
CA LEU A 22 -48.64 10.05 -0.96
C LEU A 22 -47.30 9.40 -0.51
N GLU A 23 -47.10 9.24 0.80
CA GLU A 23 -45.90 8.58 1.36
C GLU A 23 -45.82 7.14 0.94
N GLY A 24 -46.89 6.35 0.98
CA GLY A 24 -46.91 4.97 0.50
C GLY A 24 -46.53 4.83 -0.98
N ASN A 25 -47.00 5.79 -1.81
CA ASN A 25 -46.60 5.81 -3.22
C ASN A 25 -45.14 6.20 -3.41
N VAL A 26 -44.59 7.12 -2.59
CA VAL A 26 -43.17 7.48 -2.61
C VAL A 26 -42.32 6.28 -2.23
N GLU A 27 -42.65 5.56 -1.17
CA GLU A 27 -41.91 4.36 -0.73
C GLU A 27 -41.89 3.28 -1.83
N GLU A 28 -43.02 2.98 -2.44
CA GLU A 28 -43.12 1.99 -3.53
C GLU A 28 -42.23 2.38 -4.72
N ARG A 29 -42.26 3.65 -5.12
CA ARG A 29 -41.44 4.17 -6.22
C ARG A 29 -39.96 4.15 -5.90
N LEU A 30 -39.54 4.47 -4.68
CA LEU A 30 -38.15 4.39 -4.25
C LEU A 30 -37.67 2.93 -4.24
N LYS A 31 -38.48 1.98 -3.71
CA LYS A 31 -38.17 0.55 -3.75
C LYS A 31 -37.98 0.05 -5.19
N GLN A 32 -38.89 0.42 -6.07
CA GLN A 32 -38.80 0.06 -7.50
C GLN A 32 -37.52 0.63 -8.11
N TYR A 33 -37.26 1.94 -7.89
CA TYR A 33 -36.07 2.60 -8.45
C TYR A 33 -34.77 1.89 -8.05
N PHE A 34 -34.53 1.61 -6.77
CA PHE A 34 -33.29 1.00 -6.32
C PHE A 34 -33.16 -0.47 -6.74
N THR A 35 -34.27 -1.23 -6.81
CA THR A 35 -34.26 -2.62 -7.31
C THR A 35 -33.93 -2.71 -8.80
N GLU A 36 -34.40 -1.75 -9.59
CA GLU A 36 -34.16 -1.69 -11.05
C GLU A 36 -32.83 -0.99 -11.40
N TYR A 37 -32.23 -0.26 -10.47
CA TYR A 37 -31.04 0.54 -10.72
C TYR A 37 -29.84 -0.35 -11.09
N LYS A 38 -29.19 0.01 -12.21
CA LYS A 38 -27.95 -0.63 -12.70
C LYS A 38 -26.97 0.43 -13.17
N HIS A 39 -25.73 0.29 -12.77
CA HIS A 39 -24.65 1.14 -13.29
C HIS A 39 -24.14 0.57 -14.63
N PRO A 40 -23.98 1.38 -15.68
CA PRO A 40 -23.62 0.88 -17.02
C PRO A 40 -22.23 0.25 -17.11
N LYS A 41 -21.34 0.55 -16.16
CA LYS A 41 -19.93 0.13 -16.21
C LYS A 41 -19.45 -0.60 -14.94
N ALA A 42 -20.32 -0.85 -13.97
CA ALA A 42 -19.92 -1.50 -12.71
C ALA A 42 -20.98 -2.49 -12.26
N ASN A 43 -20.54 -3.66 -11.81
CA ASN A 43 -21.39 -4.66 -11.19
C ASN A 43 -21.07 -4.74 -9.69
N PHE A 44 -21.91 -4.16 -8.86
CA PHE A 44 -21.68 -4.02 -7.42
C PHE A 44 -22.77 -4.69 -6.56
N GLY A 45 -23.66 -5.47 -7.19
CA GLY A 45 -24.72 -6.20 -6.52
C GLY A 45 -26.09 -5.54 -6.64
N VAL A 46 -27.07 -6.13 -5.97
CA VAL A 46 -28.45 -5.63 -5.93
C VAL A 46 -28.55 -4.50 -4.91
N CYS A 47 -29.21 -3.42 -5.30
CA CYS A 47 -29.54 -2.30 -4.43
C CYS A 47 -31.01 -2.37 -4.01
N GLU A 48 -31.27 -1.96 -2.80
CA GLU A 48 -32.61 -1.84 -2.24
C GLU A 48 -32.73 -0.52 -1.48
N LEU A 49 -33.95 -0.07 -1.21
CA LEU A 49 -34.21 1.02 -0.28
C LEU A 49 -34.05 0.51 1.16
N GLU A 50 -33.15 1.09 1.95
CA GLU A 50 -33.04 0.79 3.37
C GLU A 50 -33.99 1.66 4.19
N SER A 51 -33.99 2.99 3.97
CA SER A 51 -34.89 3.93 4.61
C SER A 51 -34.96 5.24 3.83
N TYR A 52 -35.91 6.09 4.20
CA TYR A 52 -36.00 7.48 3.74
C TYR A 52 -36.65 8.34 4.80
N THR A 53 -36.45 9.66 4.71
CA THR A 53 -37.17 10.66 5.50
C THR A 53 -37.70 11.74 4.58
N ILE A 54 -38.95 12.17 4.81
CA ILE A 54 -39.59 13.21 4.03
C ILE A 54 -40.07 14.31 4.95
N ASP A 55 -39.75 15.57 4.63
CA ASP A 55 -40.20 16.77 5.31
C ASP A 55 -41.00 17.59 4.29
N HIS A 56 -42.33 17.54 4.42
CA HIS A 56 -43.25 18.25 3.51
C HIS A 56 -43.20 19.76 3.69
N ASP A 57 -42.96 20.25 4.91
CA ASP A 57 -42.90 21.67 5.21
C ASP A 57 -41.67 22.32 4.59
N ARG A 58 -40.53 21.66 4.70
CA ARG A 58 -39.25 22.09 4.11
C ARG A 58 -39.06 21.63 2.67
N ARG A 59 -39.95 20.78 2.15
CA ARG A 59 -39.86 20.15 0.85
C ARG A 59 -38.53 19.39 0.65
N LYS A 60 -38.18 18.57 1.63
CA LYS A 60 -36.93 17.81 1.64
C LYS A 60 -37.18 16.30 1.64
N LEU A 61 -36.40 15.56 0.88
CA LEU A 61 -36.41 14.08 0.83
C LEU A 61 -34.98 13.56 0.96
N ASP A 62 -34.68 12.91 2.08
CA ASP A 62 -33.41 12.22 2.31
C ASP A 62 -33.61 10.72 2.13
N ILE A 63 -32.75 10.07 1.33
CA ILE A 63 -32.90 8.68 0.90
C ILE A 63 -31.65 7.90 1.26
N TYR A 64 -31.83 6.73 1.84
CA TYR A 64 -30.77 5.83 2.30
C TYR A 64 -30.95 4.46 1.64
N PRO A 65 -30.30 4.20 0.50
CA PRO A 65 -30.23 2.87 -0.09
C PRO A 65 -29.29 1.96 0.67
N THR A 66 -29.40 0.65 0.45
CA THR A 66 -28.49 -0.36 1.00
C THR A 66 -27.03 -0.13 0.55
N LYS A 67 -26.07 -0.63 1.35
CA LYS A 67 -24.63 -0.44 1.15
C LYS A 67 -24.12 -0.66 -0.29
N PRO A 68 -24.62 -1.65 -1.07
CA PRO A 68 -24.15 -1.83 -2.44
C PRO A 68 -24.26 -0.60 -3.32
N PHE A 69 -25.23 0.29 -3.09
CA PHE A 69 -25.36 1.54 -3.86
C PHE A 69 -24.12 2.44 -3.74
N GLY A 70 -23.43 2.42 -2.59
CA GLY A 70 -22.19 3.14 -2.36
C GLY A 70 -20.95 2.52 -3.02
N TYR A 71 -21.04 1.28 -3.50
CA TYR A 71 -19.91 0.53 -4.06
C TYR A 71 -19.61 0.87 -5.53
N GLN A 72 -20.38 1.75 -6.14
CA GLN A 72 -20.20 2.22 -7.51
C GLN A 72 -19.26 3.42 -7.61
N PRO A 73 -18.67 3.69 -8.80
CA PRO A 73 -18.01 4.95 -9.07
C PRO A 73 -19.05 6.08 -9.18
N PHE A 74 -18.72 7.24 -8.61
CA PHE A 74 -19.51 8.45 -8.81
C PHE A 74 -18.69 9.47 -9.61
N THR A 75 -19.30 10.04 -10.65
CA THR A 75 -18.78 11.17 -11.41
C THR A 75 -19.82 12.29 -11.41
N PRO A 76 -19.45 13.54 -11.73
CA PRO A 76 -20.44 14.61 -11.84
C PRO A 76 -21.63 14.24 -12.73
N GLU A 77 -21.36 13.63 -13.89
CA GLU A 77 -22.37 13.22 -14.87
C GLU A 77 -23.24 12.07 -14.36
N SER A 78 -22.64 11.07 -13.67
CA SER A 78 -23.42 9.94 -13.14
C SER A 78 -24.32 10.39 -11.98
N VAL A 79 -23.87 11.28 -11.12
CA VAL A 79 -24.67 11.84 -10.01
C VAL A 79 -25.84 12.66 -10.54
N GLU A 80 -25.59 13.53 -11.52
CA GLU A 80 -26.67 14.27 -12.20
C GLU A 80 -27.69 13.32 -12.83
N GLY A 81 -27.21 12.29 -13.52
CA GLY A 81 -28.06 11.26 -14.13
C GLY A 81 -28.91 10.49 -13.11
N ILE A 82 -28.33 10.12 -11.95
CA ILE A 82 -29.01 9.43 -10.86
C ILE A 82 -30.19 10.28 -10.37
N TYR A 83 -29.98 11.54 -10.04
CA TYR A 83 -31.04 12.43 -9.56
C TYR A 83 -32.10 12.71 -10.63
N LYS A 84 -31.69 12.95 -11.87
CA LYS A 84 -32.61 13.18 -12.99
C LYS A 84 -33.54 11.99 -13.21
N TYR A 85 -32.99 10.77 -13.20
CA TYR A 85 -33.78 9.55 -13.40
C TYR A 85 -34.68 9.28 -12.20
N LEU A 86 -34.18 9.43 -10.97
CA LEU A 86 -34.97 9.28 -9.74
C LEU A 86 -36.16 10.25 -9.71
N LYS A 87 -35.96 11.53 -10.05
CA LYS A 87 -37.04 12.52 -10.11
C LYS A 87 -38.18 12.11 -11.06
N GLY A 88 -37.87 11.39 -12.14
CA GLY A 88 -38.85 10.83 -13.06
C GLY A 88 -39.69 9.68 -12.47
N PHE A 89 -39.21 9.01 -11.44
CA PHE A 89 -39.93 7.93 -10.73
C PHE A 89 -40.87 8.49 -9.64
N LEU A 90 -40.53 9.65 -9.05
CA LEU A 90 -41.26 10.20 -7.91
C LEU A 90 -42.58 10.86 -8.33
N PRO A 91 -43.62 10.73 -7.51
CA PRO A 91 -44.88 11.40 -7.78
C PRO A 91 -44.75 12.90 -7.56
N GLY A 92 -45.57 13.71 -8.30
CA GLY A 92 -45.75 15.10 -7.96
C GLY A 92 -46.57 15.27 -6.67
N PRO A 93 -46.22 16.22 -5.80
CA PRO A 93 -45.19 17.27 -5.93
C PRO A 93 -43.78 16.89 -5.44
N VAL A 94 -43.57 15.67 -4.96
CA VAL A 94 -42.32 15.24 -4.29
C VAL A 94 -41.09 15.26 -5.23
N ASN A 95 -41.30 15.09 -6.53
CA ASN A 95 -40.24 15.20 -7.54
C ASN A 95 -39.60 16.59 -7.65
N TYR A 96 -40.23 17.63 -7.06
CA TYR A 96 -39.68 19.00 -6.97
C TYR A 96 -39.01 19.29 -5.62
N TYR A 97 -38.95 18.32 -4.71
CA TYR A 97 -38.29 18.51 -3.41
C TYR A 97 -36.78 18.58 -3.57
N ASP A 98 -36.12 19.11 -2.55
CA ASP A 98 -34.68 18.99 -2.38
C ASP A 98 -34.37 17.56 -1.97
N ILE A 99 -33.76 16.79 -2.88
CA ILE A 99 -33.51 15.36 -2.74
C ILE A 99 -32.05 15.13 -2.49
N THR A 100 -31.74 14.40 -1.41
CA THR A 100 -30.38 13.95 -1.11
C THR A 100 -30.35 12.42 -0.99
N ILE A 101 -29.48 11.76 -1.74
CA ILE A 101 -29.20 10.34 -1.60
C ILE A 101 -27.92 10.20 -0.79
N TYR A 102 -27.98 9.41 0.28
CA TYR A 102 -26.84 9.12 1.15
C TYR A 102 -26.31 7.72 0.85
N ALA A 103 -25.04 7.61 0.61
CA ALA A 103 -24.34 6.33 0.49
C ALA A 103 -23.01 6.41 1.23
N ASP A 104 -22.56 5.30 1.82
CA ASP A 104 -21.31 5.25 2.56
C ASP A 104 -21.16 6.40 3.60
N GLY A 105 -22.27 6.78 4.22
CA GLY A 105 -22.34 7.84 5.25
C GLY A 105 -22.23 9.28 4.73
N LYS A 106 -22.34 9.50 3.41
CA LYS A 106 -22.19 10.80 2.75
C LYS A 106 -23.25 11.03 1.68
N PRO A 107 -23.65 12.29 1.39
CA PRO A 107 -24.31 12.61 0.13
C PRO A 107 -23.48 12.11 -1.05
N ILE A 108 -24.13 11.55 -2.08
CA ILE A 108 -23.41 10.94 -3.21
C ILE A 108 -22.52 11.92 -3.98
N GLU A 109 -22.81 13.20 -3.94
CA GLU A 109 -21.98 14.28 -4.49
C GLU A 109 -20.61 14.35 -3.79
N GLU A 110 -20.59 14.05 -2.50
CA GLU A 110 -19.36 14.00 -1.70
C GLU A 110 -18.56 12.69 -1.88
N LEU A 111 -19.09 11.74 -2.63
CA LEU A 111 -18.40 10.50 -3.01
C LEU A 111 -17.76 10.57 -4.41
N ILE A 112 -17.96 11.64 -5.15
CA ILE A 112 -17.20 11.93 -6.37
C ILE A 112 -15.73 12.09 -5.96
N PRO A 113 -14.78 11.35 -6.59
CA PRO A 113 -13.36 11.50 -6.30
C PRO A 113 -12.89 12.95 -6.37
N ASN A 114 -12.06 13.37 -5.45
CA ASN A 114 -11.61 14.76 -5.35
C ASN A 114 -11.04 15.30 -6.66
N ALA A 115 -10.28 14.45 -7.40
CA ALA A 115 -9.73 14.78 -8.72
C ALA A 115 -10.79 15.21 -9.74
N LEU A 116 -12.05 14.74 -9.62
CA LEU A 116 -13.15 15.04 -10.55
C LEU A 116 -14.06 16.20 -10.08
N ARG A 117 -13.90 16.66 -8.83
CA ARG A 117 -14.74 17.76 -8.29
C ARG A 117 -14.30 19.11 -8.84
N LYS A 118 -15.26 19.97 -9.15
CA LYS A 118 -15.01 21.39 -9.47
C LYS A 118 -14.45 22.14 -8.24
N LYS A 119 -15.07 21.93 -7.08
CA LYS A 119 -14.61 22.47 -5.80
C LYS A 119 -13.92 21.35 -5.01
N LYS A 120 -12.62 21.47 -4.82
CA LYS A 120 -11.82 20.49 -4.11
C LYS A 120 -12.13 20.47 -2.62
N ASP A 121 -12.13 19.28 -2.03
CA ASP A 121 -12.22 19.07 -0.58
C ASP A 121 -10.82 18.93 0.00
N ASN A 122 -10.36 19.97 0.70
CA ASN A 122 -9.03 19.99 1.31
C ASN A 122 -8.88 19.01 2.49
N SER A 123 -9.98 18.43 3.00
CA SER A 123 -9.87 17.37 4.01
C SER A 123 -9.35 16.05 3.44
N LEU A 124 -9.36 15.90 2.11
CA LEU A 124 -8.88 14.76 1.34
C LEU A 124 -7.43 14.93 0.84
N ARG A 125 -6.76 16.01 1.21
CA ARG A 125 -5.39 16.34 0.77
C ARG A 125 -4.42 16.40 1.94
N TRP A 126 -3.14 16.26 1.65
CA TRP A 126 -2.10 16.48 2.64
C TRP A 126 -2.08 17.95 3.07
N LYS A 127 -2.10 18.19 4.39
CA LYS A 127 -1.95 19.54 4.97
C LYS A 127 -0.49 19.96 5.09
N ARG A 128 0.39 19.00 5.09
CA ARG A 128 1.85 19.19 5.20
C ARG A 128 2.53 18.19 4.28
N GLU A 129 3.64 18.61 3.72
CA GLU A 129 4.48 17.77 2.86
C GLU A 129 5.80 17.42 3.54
N HIS A 130 6.34 16.28 3.19
CA HIS A 130 7.71 15.95 3.55
C HIS A 130 8.66 16.93 2.86
N LYS A 131 9.46 17.62 3.67
CA LYS A 131 10.49 18.55 3.18
C LYS A 131 11.86 17.96 3.50
N GLY A 132 12.62 17.60 2.48
CA GLY A 132 13.94 17.01 2.66
C GLY A 132 14.26 15.93 1.63
N ASN A 133 15.43 15.33 1.79
CA ASN A 133 15.83 14.24 0.92
C ASN A 133 14.95 12.99 1.17
N PRO A 134 14.60 12.26 0.12
CA PRO A 134 13.93 10.98 0.28
C PRO A 134 14.83 9.98 1.03
N TRP A 135 14.24 8.87 1.47
CA TRP A 135 14.97 7.81 2.15
C TRP A 135 16.18 7.36 1.34
N THR A 136 15.98 7.09 0.04
CA THR A 136 17.06 6.79 -0.91
C THR A 136 16.85 7.56 -2.20
N LYS A 137 17.95 7.99 -2.83
CA LYS A 137 17.95 8.66 -4.14
C LYS A 137 19.08 8.13 -5.01
N ASN A 138 18.76 7.50 -6.13
CA ASN A 138 19.74 7.13 -7.15
C ASN A 138 20.14 8.38 -7.94
N ILE A 139 21.38 8.84 -7.76
CA ILE A 139 21.92 10.04 -8.43
C ILE A 139 22.71 9.72 -9.71
N SER A 140 22.84 8.44 -10.06
CA SER A 140 23.43 8.00 -11.33
C SER A 140 22.40 7.90 -12.46
N ARG A 141 21.12 8.16 -12.20
CA ARG A 141 20.11 8.21 -13.25
C ARG A 141 20.41 9.33 -14.24
N PRO A 142 20.34 9.08 -15.56
CA PRO A 142 20.59 10.07 -16.57
C PRO A 142 19.44 11.09 -16.76
N TYR A 143 18.38 10.96 -15.95
CA TYR A 143 17.19 11.81 -15.99
C TYR A 143 16.63 12.07 -14.60
N THR A 144 15.87 13.14 -14.45
CA THR A 144 15.05 13.45 -13.28
C THR A 144 13.57 13.39 -13.67
N ALA A 145 12.78 12.64 -12.94
CA ALA A 145 11.33 12.50 -13.20
C ALA A 145 10.55 13.64 -12.51
N GLU A 146 10.77 14.91 -12.94
CA GLU A 146 10.21 16.10 -12.27
C GLU A 146 8.69 16.09 -12.14
N LYS A 147 7.98 15.51 -13.12
CA LYS A 147 6.52 15.33 -13.10
C LYS A 147 6.10 13.90 -12.79
N GLY A 148 6.99 13.11 -12.23
CA GLY A 148 6.76 11.72 -11.85
C GLY A 148 6.50 11.57 -10.35
N LEU A 149 7.17 10.58 -9.77
CA LEU A 149 7.09 10.23 -8.35
C LEU A 149 8.40 10.55 -7.60
N GLU A 150 9.19 11.49 -8.10
CA GLU A 150 10.48 11.83 -7.49
C GLU A 150 10.31 12.19 -6.01
N GLY A 151 11.01 11.44 -5.16
CA GLY A 151 10.96 11.62 -3.71
C GLY A 151 9.69 11.13 -3.01
N ARG A 152 8.73 10.54 -3.72
CA ARG A 152 7.52 9.94 -3.12
C ARG A 152 7.85 8.57 -2.54
N HIS A 153 7.24 8.23 -1.41
CA HIS A 153 7.44 6.96 -0.73
C HIS A 153 6.15 6.15 -0.76
N ILE A 154 6.22 4.97 -1.37
CA ILE A 154 5.06 4.11 -1.59
C ILE A 154 5.35 2.75 -0.97
N ALA A 155 4.44 2.26 -0.13
CA ALA A 155 4.48 0.89 0.35
C ALA A 155 3.46 0.05 -0.40
N LEU A 156 3.88 -1.09 -0.91
CA LEU A 156 2.98 -2.03 -1.56
C LEU A 156 3.45 -3.47 -1.37
N TRP A 157 2.54 -4.42 -1.51
CA TRP A 157 2.89 -5.83 -1.34
C TRP A 157 2.03 -6.76 -2.18
N GLN A 158 2.63 -7.86 -2.51
CA GLN A 158 2.07 -8.96 -3.28
C GLN A 158 1.47 -10.00 -2.34
N SER A 159 0.17 -9.89 -2.02
CA SER A 159 -0.58 -10.88 -1.22
C SER A 159 0.12 -11.33 0.08
N HIS A 160 0.09 -12.61 0.43
CA HIS A 160 0.42 -13.12 1.76
C HIS A 160 1.83 -13.70 1.90
N GLY A 161 2.15 -14.76 1.18
CA GLY A 161 3.34 -15.59 1.35
C GLY A 161 3.09 -16.83 2.22
N LYS A 162 4.05 -17.76 2.19
CA LYS A 162 3.97 -18.99 2.96
C LYS A 162 4.22 -18.74 4.43
N TYR A 163 3.40 -19.31 5.29
CA TYR A 163 3.45 -19.12 6.74
C TYR A 163 3.41 -20.46 7.49
N TYR A 164 3.77 -20.44 8.77
CA TYR A 164 3.70 -21.60 9.65
C TYR A 164 2.28 -21.76 10.21
N ILE A 165 1.68 -22.92 9.98
CA ILE A 165 0.33 -23.25 10.46
C ILE A 165 0.48 -23.88 11.85
N ASN A 166 0.41 -23.06 12.89
CA ASN A 166 0.68 -23.48 14.26
C ASN A 166 -0.09 -24.74 14.69
N LYS A 167 -1.37 -24.84 14.34
CA LYS A 167 -2.24 -26.00 14.68
C LYS A 167 -1.80 -27.30 14.00
N LYS A 168 -1.13 -27.22 12.87
CA LYS A 168 -0.69 -28.39 12.08
C LYS A 168 0.81 -28.70 12.27
N GLY A 169 1.57 -27.74 12.77
CA GLY A 169 3.02 -27.87 12.88
C GLY A 169 3.75 -27.89 11.54
N GLU A 170 3.20 -27.26 10.49
CA GLU A 170 3.75 -27.28 9.14
C GLU A 170 3.71 -25.91 8.46
N TRP A 171 4.54 -25.72 7.43
CA TRP A 171 4.54 -24.55 6.59
C TRP A 171 3.55 -24.72 5.42
N GLY A 172 2.63 -23.76 5.23
CA GLY A 172 1.59 -23.85 4.21
C GLY A 172 1.29 -22.51 3.54
N TRP A 173 0.63 -22.60 2.39
CA TRP A 173 0.05 -21.45 1.70
C TRP A 173 -1.33 -21.13 2.28
N GLN A 174 -1.72 -19.88 2.27
CA GLN A 174 -3.05 -19.48 2.72
C GLN A 174 -4.15 -20.00 1.77
N ARG A 175 -3.86 -20.08 0.49
CA ARG A 175 -4.79 -20.53 -0.55
C ARG A 175 -4.25 -21.77 -1.25
N PRO A 176 -5.14 -22.65 -1.76
CA PRO A 176 -4.73 -23.83 -2.49
C PRO A 176 -4.05 -23.45 -3.81
N ARG A 177 -3.28 -24.39 -4.35
CA ARG A 177 -2.71 -24.27 -5.69
C ARG A 177 -3.80 -24.52 -6.73
N LEU A 178 -4.07 -23.52 -7.58
CA LEU A 178 -5.03 -23.59 -8.68
C LEU A 178 -4.37 -23.08 -9.97
N TYR A 179 -4.71 -23.65 -11.09
CA TYR A 179 -4.20 -23.25 -12.42
C TYR A 179 -2.68 -23.08 -12.46
N GLY A 180 -1.95 -24.00 -11.82
CA GLY A 180 -0.49 -24.03 -11.83
C GLY A 180 0.23 -23.09 -10.85
N THR A 181 -0.50 -22.26 -10.08
CA THR A 181 0.06 -21.26 -9.17
C THR A 181 -0.66 -21.20 -7.82
N THR A 182 -0.13 -20.43 -6.87
CA THR A 182 -0.84 -19.96 -5.68
C THR A 182 -1.11 -18.47 -5.82
N GLU A 183 -2.05 -17.91 -5.07
CA GLU A 183 -2.31 -16.48 -5.06
C GLU A 183 -1.02 -15.66 -4.87
N ASP A 184 -0.18 -16.08 -3.93
CA ASP A 184 1.04 -15.38 -3.53
C ASP A 184 2.10 -15.31 -4.65
N MET A 185 2.28 -16.38 -5.39
CA MET A 185 3.19 -16.42 -6.54
C MET A 185 2.60 -15.70 -7.75
N PHE A 186 1.29 -15.79 -7.91
CA PHE A 186 0.57 -15.15 -9.00
C PHE A 186 0.62 -13.63 -8.88
N THR A 187 0.24 -13.06 -7.74
CA THR A 187 0.27 -11.61 -7.49
C THR A 187 1.68 -11.03 -7.55
N GLN A 188 2.67 -11.77 -7.06
CA GLN A 188 4.08 -11.41 -7.16
C GLN A 188 4.52 -11.19 -8.61
N SER A 189 4.00 -11.98 -9.55
CA SER A 189 4.33 -11.89 -10.98
C SER A 189 3.80 -10.62 -11.67
N PHE A 190 2.93 -9.84 -11.04
CA PHE A 190 2.52 -8.50 -11.45
C PHE A 190 3.37 -7.41 -10.79
N VAL A 191 3.57 -7.57 -9.48
CA VAL A 191 4.13 -6.53 -8.63
C VAL A 191 5.62 -6.37 -8.83
N VAL A 192 6.39 -7.46 -8.66
CA VAL A 192 7.86 -7.39 -8.65
C VAL A 192 8.46 -7.09 -10.02
N PRO A 193 8.08 -7.77 -11.13
CA PRO A 193 8.71 -7.53 -12.41
C PRO A 193 8.15 -6.34 -13.20
N TYR A 194 6.97 -5.83 -12.85
CA TYR A 194 6.32 -4.77 -13.61
C TYR A 194 6.02 -3.51 -12.79
N LEU A 195 5.18 -3.61 -11.73
CA LEU A 195 4.69 -2.43 -11.03
C LEU A 195 5.80 -1.69 -10.28
N ILE A 196 6.62 -2.41 -9.51
CA ILE A 196 7.72 -1.81 -8.76
C ILE A 196 8.71 -1.08 -9.68
N PRO A 197 9.22 -1.69 -10.76
CA PRO A 197 10.11 -0.99 -11.68
C PRO A 197 9.50 0.27 -12.32
N MET A 198 8.19 0.26 -12.64
CA MET A 198 7.52 1.44 -13.17
C MET A 198 7.50 2.59 -12.16
N LEU A 199 7.18 2.29 -10.90
CA LEU A 199 7.16 3.28 -9.82
C LEU A 199 8.58 3.83 -9.53
N GLU A 200 9.56 2.95 -9.41
CA GLU A 200 10.95 3.33 -9.14
C GLU A 200 11.57 4.10 -10.31
N ASN A 201 11.29 3.74 -11.55
CA ASN A 201 11.73 4.49 -12.72
C ASN A 201 11.10 5.88 -12.81
N ALA A 202 9.91 6.07 -12.24
CA ALA A 202 9.29 7.38 -12.08
C ALA A 202 9.83 8.19 -10.88
N GLY A 203 10.78 7.66 -10.12
CA GLY A 203 11.44 8.34 -9.00
C GLY A 203 10.97 7.95 -7.61
N ALA A 204 9.98 7.05 -7.48
CA ALA A 204 9.49 6.63 -6.17
C ALA A 204 10.53 5.81 -5.38
N VAL A 205 10.49 5.94 -4.08
CA VAL A 205 11.05 4.97 -3.13
C VAL A 205 9.95 3.96 -2.82
N VAL A 206 10.16 2.70 -3.23
CA VAL A 206 9.17 1.64 -3.08
C VAL A 206 9.60 0.67 -1.99
N PHE A 207 8.76 0.49 -0.98
CA PHE A 207 8.95 -0.47 0.11
C PHE A 207 7.98 -1.64 -0.01
N THR A 208 8.46 -2.83 0.28
CA THR A 208 7.64 -4.05 0.39
C THR A 208 7.88 -4.75 1.72
N PRO A 209 6.83 -5.06 2.50
CA PRO A 209 6.96 -5.83 3.74
C PRO A 209 7.46 -7.27 3.53
N ARG A 210 7.25 -7.82 2.34
CA ARG A 210 7.80 -9.11 1.92
C ARG A 210 9.10 -8.89 1.14
N GLU A 211 10.02 -9.88 1.19
CA GLU A 211 11.23 -9.85 0.37
C GLU A 211 10.87 -9.77 -1.13
N ARG A 212 11.54 -8.90 -1.87
CA ARG A 212 11.31 -8.66 -3.30
C ARG A 212 12.33 -9.32 -4.21
N ASP A 213 13.49 -9.70 -3.67
CA ASP A 213 14.57 -10.32 -4.45
C ASP A 213 14.37 -11.83 -4.55
N TRP A 214 14.39 -12.34 -5.77
CA TRP A 214 14.26 -13.77 -6.05
C TRP A 214 15.58 -14.54 -5.92
N GLN A 215 16.68 -13.83 -5.64
CA GLN A 215 17.99 -14.45 -5.44
C GLN A 215 17.97 -15.35 -4.18
N ARG A 216 18.32 -16.61 -4.37
CA ARG A 216 18.39 -17.61 -3.28
C ARG A 216 19.61 -17.43 -2.39
N ASN A 217 20.70 -16.93 -2.97
CA ASN A 217 21.91 -16.64 -2.23
C ASN A 217 21.76 -15.33 -1.45
N GLU A 218 22.36 -15.29 -0.29
CA GLU A 218 22.46 -14.08 0.55
C GLU A 218 23.88 -14.01 1.09
N ILE A 219 24.52 -12.87 0.92
CA ILE A 219 25.82 -12.56 1.46
C ILE A 219 25.70 -11.32 2.32
N ILE A 220 26.08 -11.41 3.56
CA ILE A 220 26.11 -10.28 4.48
C ILE A 220 27.56 -9.98 4.83
N VAL A 221 27.95 -8.73 4.63
CA VAL A 221 29.22 -8.17 5.08
C VAL A 221 28.93 -7.16 6.16
N ASP A 222 29.52 -7.33 7.31
CA ASP A 222 29.20 -6.61 8.54
C ASP A 222 30.48 -6.20 9.29
N ASN A 223 30.45 -5.05 9.98
CA ASN A 223 31.58 -4.55 10.75
C ASN A 223 31.95 -5.42 11.97
N ASP A 224 31.01 -6.22 12.49
CA ASP A 224 31.22 -7.17 13.58
C ASP A 224 31.48 -8.59 13.07
N GLY A 225 31.39 -8.82 11.75
CA GLY A 225 31.50 -10.11 11.12
C GLY A 225 32.94 -10.50 10.71
N ALA A 226 33.10 -11.77 10.35
CA ALA A 226 34.33 -12.31 9.78
C ALA A 226 34.46 -12.01 8.27
N GLY A 227 33.78 -11.04 7.74
CA GLY A 227 33.77 -10.71 6.32
C GLY A 227 34.78 -9.62 5.94
N SER A 228 34.77 -9.26 4.66
CA SER A 228 35.65 -8.25 4.10
C SER A 228 35.09 -6.83 4.28
N TYR A 229 34.77 -6.47 5.51
CA TYR A 229 34.53 -5.10 5.90
C TYR A 229 35.87 -4.39 6.15
N GLN A 230 36.02 -3.19 5.60
CA GLN A 230 37.24 -2.39 5.74
C GLN A 230 36.91 -0.93 5.98
N GLU A 231 37.66 -0.30 6.89
CA GLU A 231 37.64 1.14 7.12
C GLU A 231 38.91 1.77 6.59
N VAL A 232 38.77 2.63 5.59
CA VAL A 232 39.86 3.50 5.15
C VAL A 232 39.71 4.85 5.86
N LYS A 233 40.78 5.27 6.49
CA LYS A 233 40.81 6.47 7.33
C LYS A 233 42.01 7.35 6.95
N SER A 234 41.82 8.65 7.05
CA SER A 234 42.86 9.64 6.96
C SER A 234 43.23 10.13 8.36
N ARG A 235 44.24 11.00 8.42
CA ARG A 235 44.66 11.68 9.67
C ARG A 235 43.50 12.36 10.42
N LYS A 236 42.46 12.82 9.71
CA LYS A 236 41.31 13.56 10.26
C LYS A 236 39.99 12.80 10.21
N GLY A 237 39.83 11.82 9.33
CA GLY A 237 38.62 10.98 9.22
C GLY A 237 38.82 9.68 10.00
N LYS A 238 38.28 9.58 11.22
CA LYS A 238 38.33 8.36 12.04
C LYS A 238 36.94 7.79 12.20
N TRP A 239 36.83 6.51 12.01
CA TRP A 239 35.63 5.73 12.36
C TRP A 239 35.59 5.50 13.86
N LYS A 240 34.40 5.57 14.45
CA LYS A 240 34.13 5.32 15.87
C LYS A 240 32.92 4.39 15.99
N THR A 241 32.87 3.61 17.06
CA THR A 241 31.70 2.79 17.38
C THR A 241 30.58 3.65 17.95
N THR A 242 29.34 3.39 17.55
CA THR A 242 28.15 4.03 18.11
C THR A 242 27.85 3.52 19.51
N SER A 243 27.09 4.28 20.29
CA SER A 243 26.53 3.79 21.56
C SER A 243 25.23 2.98 21.33
N THR A 244 24.63 3.07 20.15
CA THR A 244 23.44 2.34 19.74
C THR A 244 23.87 0.99 19.20
N PRO A 245 23.19 -0.12 19.55
CA PRO A 245 23.43 -1.43 18.94
C PRO A 245 23.26 -1.38 17.41
N GLY A 246 23.97 -2.27 16.71
CA GLY A 246 23.88 -2.47 15.27
C GLY A 246 23.53 -3.90 14.94
N PHE A 247 23.63 -4.22 13.66
CA PHE A 247 23.45 -5.57 13.14
C PHE A 247 24.65 -6.46 13.51
N ALA A 248 24.40 -7.75 13.78
CA ALA A 248 25.41 -8.79 13.71
C ALA A 248 24.79 -10.13 13.36
N LEU A 249 25.42 -10.86 12.45
CA LEU A 249 25.04 -12.22 12.09
C LEU A 249 25.62 -13.22 13.10
N LYS A 250 24.96 -13.41 14.25
CA LYS A 250 25.43 -14.33 15.31
C LYS A 250 25.07 -15.78 15.06
N ARG A 251 24.09 -16.05 14.20
CA ARG A 251 23.58 -17.40 13.89
C ARG A 251 22.99 -17.47 12.50
N ASN A 252 22.90 -18.69 11.97
CA ASN A 252 22.29 -18.93 10.64
C ASN A 252 20.76 -19.01 10.70
N ILE A 253 20.22 -19.43 11.86
CA ILE A 253 18.77 -19.61 12.09
C ILE A 253 18.40 -18.85 13.34
N TYR A 254 17.35 -18.04 13.24
CA TYR A 254 16.78 -17.25 14.34
C TYR A 254 15.45 -17.86 14.80
N VAL A 255 15.22 -17.87 16.08
CA VAL A 255 13.90 -18.22 16.65
C VAL A 255 13.07 -16.96 16.91
N ASP A 256 11.79 -17.14 17.10
CA ASP A 256 10.85 -16.05 17.28
C ASP A 256 11.28 -15.08 18.40
N GLY A 257 11.26 -13.78 18.11
CA GLY A 257 11.67 -12.72 19.01
C GLY A 257 13.15 -12.36 19.02
N GLN A 258 14.03 -13.13 18.35
CA GLN A 258 15.42 -12.74 18.18
C GLN A 258 15.58 -11.68 17.09
N ASN A 259 16.38 -10.65 17.36
CA ASN A 259 16.58 -9.53 16.44
C ASN A 259 18.09 -9.31 16.16
N PRO A 260 18.56 -9.58 14.93
CA PRO A 260 19.98 -9.43 14.59
C PRO A 260 20.47 -7.97 14.67
N PHE A 261 19.57 -6.97 14.59
CA PHE A 261 19.92 -5.55 14.65
C PHE A 261 20.20 -5.03 16.07
N THR A 262 20.09 -5.90 17.07
CA THR A 262 20.41 -5.57 18.46
C THR A 262 21.62 -6.34 19.00
N GLU A 263 22.28 -7.14 18.17
CA GLU A 263 23.32 -8.09 18.58
C GLU A 263 24.74 -7.63 18.23
N GLY A 264 24.89 -6.57 17.45
CA GLY A 264 26.15 -6.01 16.99
C GLY A 264 26.36 -4.55 17.36
N THR A 265 27.31 -3.95 16.68
CA THR A 265 27.68 -2.53 16.78
C THR A 265 27.52 -1.84 15.43
N ALA A 266 27.46 -0.51 15.42
CA ALA A 266 27.58 0.26 14.19
C ALA A 266 28.74 1.26 14.29
N ARG A 267 29.19 1.73 13.15
CA ARG A 267 30.34 2.64 13.03
C ARG A 267 29.89 3.99 12.51
N TYR A 268 30.53 5.09 12.93
CA TYR A 268 30.26 6.41 12.38
C TYR A 268 31.53 7.21 12.14
N ALA A 269 31.48 8.12 11.18
CA ALA A 269 32.54 9.08 10.91
C ALA A 269 31.93 10.47 10.70
N HIS A 270 32.67 11.53 11.12
CA HIS A 270 32.27 12.90 10.83
C HIS A 270 32.41 13.19 9.33
N THR A 271 31.48 14.01 8.84
CA THR A 271 31.42 14.38 7.43
C THR A 271 32.51 15.38 7.03
N GLU A 272 32.88 15.32 5.75
CA GLU A 272 33.82 16.25 5.09
C GLU A 272 33.15 16.85 3.85
N LYS A 273 33.22 18.17 3.73
CA LYS A 273 32.50 18.91 2.68
C LYS A 273 33.20 18.89 1.33
N LYS A 274 34.52 19.04 1.31
CA LYS A 274 35.27 19.26 0.06
C LYS A 274 35.70 17.98 -0.63
N ALA A 275 36.13 16.99 0.13
CA ALA A 275 36.58 15.70 -0.40
C ALA A 275 36.43 14.65 0.70
N GLU A 276 36.23 13.40 0.29
CA GLU A 276 36.23 12.29 1.24
C GLU A 276 37.59 12.11 1.90
N LYS A 277 37.57 11.80 3.17
CA LYS A 277 38.77 11.51 3.97
C LYS A 277 38.67 10.17 4.69
N ALA A 278 37.52 9.59 4.69
CA ALA A 278 37.26 8.26 5.23
C ALA A 278 36.13 7.59 4.45
N PHE A 279 36.23 6.29 4.28
CA PHE A 279 35.16 5.50 3.73
C PHE A 279 35.15 4.11 4.35
N ALA A 280 33.96 3.48 4.37
CA ALA A 280 33.74 2.09 4.72
C ALA A 280 33.45 1.28 3.47
N GLN A 281 33.97 0.06 3.40
CA GLN A 281 33.84 -0.84 2.26
C GLN A 281 33.31 -2.18 2.71
N TRP A 282 32.33 -2.72 1.94
CA TRP A 282 31.78 -4.04 2.11
C TRP A 282 31.99 -4.84 0.82
N ILE A 283 32.89 -5.81 0.85
CA ILE A 283 33.28 -6.61 -0.31
C ILE A 283 32.74 -8.03 -0.13
N PRO A 284 31.66 -8.42 -0.86
CA PRO A 284 31.10 -9.76 -0.73
C PRO A 284 31.95 -10.80 -1.44
N THR A 285 31.90 -12.06 -0.98
CA THR A 285 32.32 -13.22 -1.77
C THR A 285 31.06 -13.81 -2.42
N ILE A 286 30.81 -13.45 -3.66
CA ILE A 286 29.62 -13.86 -4.41
C ILE A 286 29.72 -15.34 -4.80
N PRO A 287 28.78 -16.23 -4.42
CA PRO A 287 28.85 -17.66 -4.70
C PRO A 287 28.63 -18.01 -6.16
N GLU A 288 27.79 -17.24 -6.87
CA GLU A 288 27.43 -17.47 -8.27
C GLU A 288 27.25 -16.12 -8.99
N THR A 289 27.75 -16.00 -10.22
CA THR A 289 27.47 -14.81 -11.05
C THR A 289 25.96 -14.64 -11.25
N GLY A 290 25.45 -13.44 -11.01
CA GLY A 290 24.02 -13.18 -11.15
C GLY A 290 23.58 -11.84 -10.58
N LYS A 291 22.27 -11.65 -10.56
CA LYS A 291 21.62 -10.43 -10.07
C LYS A 291 21.29 -10.57 -8.59
N TYR A 292 21.72 -9.57 -7.82
CA TYR A 292 21.52 -9.49 -6.36
C TYR A 292 20.94 -8.13 -6.00
N ALA A 293 19.91 -8.11 -5.17
CA ALA A 293 19.49 -6.88 -4.52
C ALA A 293 20.54 -6.46 -3.48
N VAL A 294 20.77 -5.17 -3.37
CA VAL A 294 21.69 -4.57 -2.39
C VAL A 294 20.87 -3.82 -1.35
N TYR A 295 21.08 -4.19 -0.09
CA TYR A 295 20.49 -3.54 1.07
C TYR A 295 21.60 -3.05 1.98
N VAL A 296 21.45 -1.84 2.51
CA VAL A 296 22.36 -1.27 3.51
C VAL A 296 21.65 -1.12 4.84
N SER A 297 22.41 -1.15 5.94
CA SER A 297 21.93 -0.78 7.25
C SER A 297 22.80 0.29 7.89
N TYR A 298 22.22 1.04 8.80
CA TYR A 298 22.86 2.10 9.59
C TYR A 298 22.01 2.40 10.82
N GLN A 299 22.54 3.17 11.76
CA GLN A 299 21.76 3.73 12.86
C GLN A 299 21.46 5.20 12.57
N SER A 300 20.20 5.62 12.80
CA SER A 300 19.85 7.04 12.77
C SER A 300 20.35 7.72 14.04
N LEU A 301 21.43 8.47 13.92
CA LEU A 301 22.04 9.22 15.01
C LEU A 301 21.55 10.68 15.02
N PRO A 302 21.58 11.39 16.15
CA PRO A 302 21.13 12.78 16.21
C PRO A 302 21.79 13.72 15.20
N GLU A 303 23.06 13.44 14.84
CA GLU A 303 23.84 14.23 13.87
C GLU A 303 23.90 13.59 12.48
N SER A 304 23.10 12.55 12.20
CA SER A 304 23.08 11.90 10.88
C SER A 304 22.73 12.89 9.77
N VAL A 305 23.40 12.75 8.63
CA VAL A 305 23.15 13.59 7.44
C VAL A 305 22.03 12.98 6.58
N THR A 306 21.42 13.81 5.73
CA THR A 306 20.35 13.37 4.81
C THR A 306 20.89 13.02 3.42
N ASP A 307 22.20 13.11 3.21
CA ASP A 307 22.86 12.91 1.92
C ASP A 307 24.11 12.00 2.05
N ALA A 308 24.00 10.96 2.90
CA ALA A 308 25.07 9.95 3.02
C ALA A 308 25.28 9.25 1.66
N LYS A 309 26.51 9.34 1.14
CA LYS A 309 26.84 8.91 -0.22
C LYS A 309 27.31 7.46 -0.24
N TYR A 310 26.49 6.59 -0.82
CA TYR A 310 26.81 5.20 -1.11
C TYR A 310 27.14 5.00 -2.59
N LEU A 311 28.16 4.19 -2.86
CA LEU A 311 28.55 3.76 -4.19
C LEU A 311 28.43 2.23 -4.26
N VAL A 312 27.66 1.75 -5.20
CA VAL A 312 27.55 0.31 -5.49
C VAL A 312 28.37 0.02 -6.73
N PHE A 313 29.50 -0.65 -6.56
CA PHE A 313 30.31 -1.17 -7.65
C PHE A 313 29.76 -2.53 -8.08
N HIS A 314 29.48 -2.68 -9.34
CA HIS A 314 28.87 -3.88 -9.92
C HIS A 314 29.35 -4.09 -11.35
N LYS A 315 29.00 -5.21 -11.97
CA LYS A 315 29.49 -5.60 -13.31
C LYS A 315 29.25 -4.53 -14.38
N GLY A 316 28.20 -3.75 -14.30
CA GLY A 316 27.87 -2.67 -15.25
C GLY A 316 28.55 -1.32 -14.94
N GLY A 317 29.36 -1.22 -13.88
CA GLY A 317 30.01 0.03 -13.46
C GLY A 317 29.72 0.41 -12.02
N VAL A 318 29.46 1.71 -11.77
CA VAL A 318 29.18 2.25 -10.44
C VAL A 318 27.84 2.97 -10.44
N THR A 319 27.01 2.66 -9.47
CA THR A 319 25.76 3.39 -9.22
C THR A 319 25.86 4.13 -7.88
N GLU A 320 25.61 5.41 -7.88
CA GLU A 320 25.67 6.27 -6.71
C GLU A 320 24.30 6.57 -6.12
N PHE A 321 24.22 6.54 -4.79
CA PHE A 321 23.02 6.84 -4.04
C PHE A 321 23.29 7.87 -2.95
N LEU A 322 22.30 8.73 -2.71
CA LEU A 322 22.18 9.48 -1.48
C LEU A 322 21.16 8.80 -0.58
N VAL A 323 21.53 8.57 0.67
CA VAL A 323 20.69 7.94 1.68
C VAL A 323 20.47 8.92 2.83
N ASN A 324 19.21 9.17 3.16
CA ASN A 324 18.83 9.97 4.31
C ASN A 324 18.95 9.13 5.59
N GLN A 325 20.06 9.24 6.28
CA GLN A 325 20.31 8.46 7.50
C GLN A 325 19.64 9.03 8.77
N GLN A 326 18.88 10.12 8.67
CA GLN A 326 18.05 10.62 9.77
C GLN A 326 16.80 9.78 9.97
N ILE A 327 16.40 8.98 8.98
CA ILE A 327 15.19 8.13 8.99
C ILE A 327 15.55 6.69 8.61
N GLY A 328 14.74 5.74 9.03
CA GLY A 328 14.84 4.34 8.62
C GLY A 328 16.09 3.61 9.10
N GLY A 329 16.73 4.04 10.19
CA GLY A 329 17.86 3.33 10.80
C GLY A 329 17.45 2.05 11.51
N GLY A 330 18.37 1.07 11.61
CA GLY A 330 18.14 -0.21 12.29
C GLY A 330 17.31 -1.21 11.49
N THR A 331 17.33 -1.10 10.16
CA THR A 331 16.64 -2.04 9.24
C THR A 331 17.39 -2.17 7.92
N TRP A 332 16.94 -3.08 7.07
CA TRP A 332 17.44 -3.21 5.70
C TRP A 332 16.83 -2.14 4.78
N VAL A 333 17.69 -1.33 4.16
CA VAL A 333 17.32 -0.25 3.24
C VAL A 333 17.74 -0.63 1.82
N TYR A 334 16.76 -0.85 0.95
CA TYR A 334 16.99 -1.27 -0.43
C TYR A 334 17.57 -0.13 -1.28
N LEU A 335 18.66 -0.40 -1.99
CA LEU A 335 19.26 0.53 -2.94
C LEU A 335 18.92 0.20 -4.40
N GLY A 336 18.98 -1.08 -4.77
CA GLY A 336 18.78 -1.55 -6.14
C GLY A 336 19.16 -3.01 -6.30
N SER A 337 18.96 -3.55 -7.52
CA SER A 337 19.42 -4.88 -7.89
C SER A 337 20.44 -4.79 -9.00
N PHE A 338 21.59 -5.43 -8.85
CA PHE A 338 22.77 -5.29 -9.71
C PHE A 338 23.36 -6.64 -10.04
N GLU A 339 24.07 -6.73 -11.18
CA GLU A 339 24.81 -7.92 -11.59
C GLU A 339 26.18 -7.94 -10.89
N PHE A 340 26.52 -9.07 -10.28
CA PHE A 340 27.82 -9.33 -9.66
C PHE A 340 28.44 -10.59 -10.25
N ASP A 341 29.76 -10.59 -10.42
CA ASP A 341 30.53 -11.77 -10.78
C ASP A 341 30.85 -12.61 -9.56
N LYS A 342 30.90 -13.93 -9.77
CA LYS A 342 31.31 -14.91 -8.75
C LYS A 342 32.70 -14.59 -8.18
N GLY A 343 32.84 -14.80 -6.89
CA GLY A 343 34.11 -14.67 -6.17
C GLY A 343 34.21 -13.35 -5.40
N TYR A 344 35.39 -13.12 -4.88
CA TYR A 344 35.79 -11.89 -4.21
C TYR A 344 36.38 -10.94 -5.25
N ASN A 345 35.72 -9.82 -5.49
CA ASN A 345 36.14 -8.86 -6.52
C ASN A 345 36.12 -7.44 -5.96
N ASP A 346 37.20 -6.69 -6.16
CA ASP A 346 37.33 -5.28 -5.78
C ASP A 346 36.47 -4.31 -6.63
N TYR A 347 35.89 -4.83 -7.73
CA TYR A 347 34.90 -4.11 -8.56
C TYR A 347 33.44 -4.56 -8.27
N GLY A 348 33.21 -5.37 -7.23
CA GLY A 348 31.90 -5.81 -6.78
C GLY A 348 31.72 -5.56 -5.29
N MET A 349 31.46 -4.32 -4.90
CA MET A 349 31.43 -3.91 -3.48
C MET A 349 30.47 -2.74 -3.27
N VAL A 350 30.19 -2.46 -2.01
CA VAL A 350 29.52 -1.22 -1.59
C VAL A 350 30.50 -0.35 -0.81
N VAL A 351 30.47 0.95 -1.04
CA VAL A 351 31.29 1.94 -0.34
C VAL A 351 30.41 3.03 0.23
N LEU A 352 30.60 3.38 1.48
CA LEU A 352 30.05 4.59 2.11
C LEU A 352 31.16 5.63 2.28
N SER A 353 31.00 6.77 1.65
CA SER A 353 31.91 7.91 1.78
C SER A 353 31.47 8.82 2.92
N ASN A 354 32.43 9.44 3.63
CA ASN A 354 32.11 10.50 4.59
C ASN A 354 31.97 11.88 3.93
N GLN A 355 31.96 11.96 2.60
CA GLN A 355 31.67 13.19 1.88
C GLN A 355 30.18 13.55 1.98
N SER A 356 29.86 14.75 2.45
CA SER A 356 28.51 15.27 2.53
C SER A 356 28.52 16.80 2.38
N LYS A 357 27.44 17.35 1.83
CA LYS A 357 27.22 18.81 1.82
C LYS A 357 26.85 19.34 3.20
N GLN A 358 26.46 18.47 4.12
CA GLN A 358 26.03 18.79 5.48
C GLN A 358 27.15 18.49 6.48
N LYS A 359 27.17 19.24 7.57
CA LYS A 359 28.01 18.94 8.73
C LYS A 359 27.25 17.95 9.61
N GLY A 360 27.85 16.81 9.92
CA GLY A 360 27.24 15.78 10.75
C GLY A 360 28.06 14.51 10.73
N VAL A 361 27.38 13.39 10.72
CA VAL A 361 27.98 12.05 10.67
C VAL A 361 27.32 11.17 9.61
N VAL A 362 28.10 10.27 9.05
CA VAL A 362 27.61 9.10 8.32
C VAL A 362 27.79 7.87 9.19
N CYS A 363 26.82 6.97 9.15
CA CYS A 363 26.81 5.71 9.91
C CYS A 363 26.90 4.51 8.98
N ALA A 364 27.80 3.58 9.30
CA ALA A 364 28.04 2.32 8.61
C ALA A 364 27.69 1.16 9.55
N ASP A 365 27.01 0.15 9.02
CA ASP A 365 26.65 -1.08 9.73
C ASP A 365 26.84 -2.26 8.76
N ALA A 366 25.84 -3.04 8.45
CA ALA A 366 25.94 -4.17 7.53
C ALA A 366 25.46 -3.82 6.11
N VAL A 367 25.94 -4.58 5.12
CA VAL A 367 25.41 -4.63 3.76
C VAL A 367 25.05 -6.06 3.41
N ARG A 368 23.84 -6.23 2.87
CA ARG A 368 23.26 -7.49 2.42
C ARG A 368 23.14 -7.51 0.90
N PHE A 369 23.63 -8.60 0.30
CA PHE A 369 23.53 -8.87 -1.14
C PHE A 369 22.66 -10.09 -1.34
N GLY A 370 21.52 -9.94 -2.01
CA GLY A 370 20.57 -11.01 -2.30
C GLY A 370 19.45 -11.16 -1.29
N GLY A 371 18.37 -11.81 -1.71
CA GLY A 371 17.16 -12.06 -0.92
C GLY A 371 17.34 -13.19 0.11
N GLY A 372 18.02 -14.25 -0.28
CA GLY A 372 18.36 -15.38 0.60
C GLY A 372 17.24 -16.38 0.83
N MET A 373 17.55 -17.35 1.66
CA MET A 373 16.62 -18.35 2.17
C MET A 373 15.97 -17.85 3.47
N GLY A 374 14.74 -18.33 3.74
CA GLY A 374 14.10 -18.11 5.02
C GLY A 374 14.93 -18.69 6.17
N ASN A 375 15.19 -17.88 7.17
CA ASN A 375 16.05 -18.19 8.31
C ASN A 375 15.36 -18.04 9.68
N ILE A 376 14.05 -17.82 9.68
CA ILE A 376 13.25 -17.79 10.91
C ILE A 376 12.65 -19.17 11.14
N ALA A 377 12.99 -19.80 12.27
CA ALA A 377 12.45 -21.11 12.64
C ALA A 377 11.12 -20.98 13.39
N ARG A 378 10.17 -21.82 12.98
CA ARG A 378 8.91 -22.05 13.70
C ARG A 378 8.75 -23.56 13.90
N GLY A 379 8.29 -24.00 15.08
CA GLY A 379 8.20 -25.43 15.39
C GLY A 379 9.52 -26.20 15.21
N GLY A 380 10.64 -25.52 15.41
CA GLY A 380 11.98 -26.13 15.31
C GLY A 380 12.55 -26.22 13.88
N GLN A 381 11.86 -25.71 12.86
CA GLN A 381 12.31 -25.78 11.46
C GLN A 381 11.99 -24.50 10.68
N THR A 382 12.84 -24.16 9.71
CA THR A 382 12.60 -23.09 8.75
C THR A 382 11.64 -23.54 7.64
N SER A 383 11.18 -22.61 6.83
CA SER A 383 10.30 -22.93 5.68
C SER A 383 10.97 -23.81 4.62
N GLY A 384 12.31 -23.83 4.58
CA GLY A 384 13.08 -24.44 3.50
C GLY A 384 12.96 -23.75 2.14
N LEU A 385 12.38 -22.53 2.11
CA LEU A 385 12.12 -21.75 0.90
C LEU A 385 12.97 -20.48 0.86
N SER A 386 13.10 -19.92 -0.34
CA SER A 386 13.62 -18.57 -0.51
C SER A 386 12.71 -17.57 0.20
N ARG A 387 13.30 -16.55 0.83
CA ARG A 387 12.58 -15.57 1.67
C ARG A 387 11.48 -14.84 0.91
N TYR A 388 11.62 -14.60 -0.38
CA TYR A 388 10.58 -13.94 -1.18
C TYR A 388 9.26 -14.74 -1.24
N LEU A 389 9.28 -16.03 -0.95
CA LEU A 389 8.09 -16.89 -0.87
C LEU A 389 7.43 -16.89 0.51
N GLU A 390 8.14 -16.41 1.52
CA GLU A 390 7.64 -16.36 2.89
C GLU A 390 6.72 -15.15 3.13
N ALA A 391 5.92 -15.27 4.18
CA ALA A 391 5.06 -14.22 4.66
C ALA A 391 5.85 -13.03 5.27
N ALA A 392 5.23 -11.86 5.29
CA ALA A 392 5.83 -10.63 5.79
C ALA A 392 6.28 -10.71 7.24
N ARG A 393 5.61 -11.52 8.07
CA ARG A 393 5.94 -11.74 9.46
C ARG A 393 7.42 -12.12 9.66
N TYR A 394 7.94 -13.02 8.84
CA TYR A 394 9.32 -13.50 8.95
C TYR A 394 10.32 -12.48 8.39
N ASN A 395 9.96 -11.81 7.30
CA ASN A 395 10.79 -10.75 6.74
C ASN A 395 10.87 -9.54 7.69
N ALA A 396 9.79 -9.21 8.41
CA ALA A 396 9.79 -8.14 9.41
C ALA A 396 10.78 -8.44 10.55
N GLN A 397 10.75 -9.65 11.10
CA GLN A 397 11.73 -10.07 12.11
C GLN A 397 13.17 -10.02 11.57
N TRP A 398 13.43 -10.57 10.37
CA TRP A 398 14.74 -10.53 9.71
C TRP A 398 15.22 -9.10 9.40
N SER A 399 14.29 -8.19 9.22
CA SER A 399 14.55 -6.76 8.95
C SER A 399 14.67 -5.91 10.22
N GLY A 400 14.79 -6.51 11.39
CA GLY A 400 15.06 -5.80 12.64
C GLY A 400 13.84 -5.13 13.28
N MET A 401 12.64 -5.45 12.82
CA MET A 401 11.42 -4.91 13.45
C MET A 401 11.28 -5.41 14.89
N PRO A 402 10.78 -4.61 15.82
CA PRO A 402 10.46 -5.06 17.16
C PRO A 402 9.32 -6.09 17.16
N ALA A 403 9.28 -6.95 18.16
CA ALA A 403 8.38 -8.11 18.19
C ALA A 403 6.90 -7.73 18.04
N GLU A 404 6.47 -6.63 18.62
CA GLU A 404 5.10 -6.12 18.55
C GLU A 404 4.63 -5.75 17.12
N VAL A 405 5.57 -5.60 16.17
CA VAL A 405 5.25 -5.36 14.76
C VAL A 405 4.82 -6.63 14.06
N TYR A 406 5.41 -7.78 14.40
CA TYR A 406 5.24 -9.01 13.64
C TYR A 406 4.65 -10.19 14.42
N THR A 407 4.42 -10.05 15.72
CA THR A 407 3.81 -11.11 16.52
C THR A 407 2.95 -10.55 17.65
N ARG A 408 1.92 -11.30 18.03
CA ARG A 408 1.10 -11.03 19.21
C ARG A 408 1.79 -11.59 20.45
N PRO A 409 1.38 -11.15 21.67
CA PRO A 409 1.98 -11.64 22.91
C PRO A 409 1.90 -13.16 23.10
N ASP A 410 0.84 -13.81 22.62
CA ASP A 410 0.64 -15.26 22.70
C ASP A 410 1.55 -16.06 21.76
N ARG A 411 2.00 -15.46 20.64
CA ARG A 411 2.89 -16.09 19.64
C ARG A 411 2.38 -17.40 19.04
N GLU A 412 1.07 -17.60 19.05
CA GLU A 412 0.44 -18.89 18.73
C GLU A 412 -0.25 -18.93 17.36
N ASN A 413 -0.28 -17.81 16.62
CA ASN A 413 -1.03 -17.71 15.38
C ASN A 413 -0.33 -16.87 14.32
N ASP A 414 0.62 -17.50 13.63
CA ASP A 414 1.39 -16.83 12.56
C ASP A 414 0.51 -16.33 11.41
N TYR A 415 -0.63 -16.95 11.15
CA TYR A 415 -1.60 -16.45 10.17
C TYR A 415 -2.16 -15.08 10.57
N ALA A 416 -2.66 -14.98 11.79
CA ALA A 416 -3.23 -13.73 12.28
C ALA A 416 -2.15 -12.65 12.49
N ASP A 417 -0.93 -13.05 12.86
CA ASP A 417 0.22 -12.17 12.95
C ASP A 417 0.55 -11.58 11.57
N ASP A 418 0.66 -12.41 10.54
CA ASP A 418 1.01 -11.96 9.19
C ASP A 418 -0.04 -11.02 8.59
N LEU A 419 -1.32 -11.26 8.81
CA LEU A 419 -2.40 -10.37 8.36
C LEU A 419 -2.20 -8.91 8.81
N ASN A 420 -1.63 -8.72 10.00
CA ASN A 420 -1.40 -7.40 10.58
C ASN A 420 0.01 -6.87 10.30
N THR A 421 1.00 -7.76 10.22
CA THR A 421 2.41 -7.39 10.07
C THR A 421 2.65 -6.46 8.89
N ARG A 422 2.02 -6.72 7.75
CA ARG A 422 2.19 -5.90 6.54
C ARG A 422 1.90 -4.44 6.79
N SER A 423 0.80 -4.14 7.46
CA SER A 423 0.41 -2.79 7.86
C SER A 423 1.23 -2.25 9.03
N HIS A 424 1.49 -3.07 10.05
CA HIS A 424 2.27 -2.65 11.23
C HIS A 424 3.71 -2.32 10.87
N MET A 425 4.33 -3.06 9.94
CA MET A 425 5.69 -2.77 9.47
C MET A 425 5.77 -1.40 8.78
N VAL A 426 4.79 -1.08 7.92
CA VAL A 426 4.70 0.24 7.29
C VAL A 426 4.47 1.34 8.33
N ASN A 427 3.56 1.11 9.29
CA ASN A 427 3.28 2.09 10.35
C ASN A 427 4.51 2.33 11.22
N TYR A 428 5.25 1.29 11.60
CA TYR A 428 6.49 1.42 12.38
C TYR A 428 7.56 2.18 11.60
N LEU A 429 7.78 1.84 10.34
CA LEU A 429 8.71 2.57 9.49
C LEU A 429 8.31 4.04 9.32
N SER A 430 7.01 4.34 9.18
CA SER A 430 6.51 5.70 8.94
C SER A 430 6.24 6.52 10.21
N GLY A 431 6.19 5.90 11.37
CA GLY A 431 5.90 6.59 12.63
C GLY A 431 6.85 7.75 12.89
N GLY A 432 6.28 8.89 13.30
CA GLY A 432 7.01 10.16 13.47
C GLY A 432 7.20 10.97 12.19
N SER A 433 6.83 10.43 11.02
CA SER A 433 6.84 11.18 9.76
C SER A 433 5.68 12.18 9.69
N VAL A 434 5.76 13.09 8.72
CA VAL A 434 4.70 14.10 8.48
C VAL A 434 3.36 13.45 8.10
N TYR A 435 3.37 12.24 7.52
CA TYR A 435 2.17 11.50 7.12
C TYR A 435 1.66 10.54 8.20
N ASN A 436 2.49 10.21 9.18
CA ASN A 436 2.13 9.41 10.35
C ASN A 436 2.70 10.00 11.64
N PRO A 437 2.26 11.21 12.05
CA PRO A 437 2.87 11.94 13.17
C PRO A 437 2.50 11.39 14.55
N SER A 438 1.44 10.57 14.65
CA SER A 438 0.93 10.09 15.94
C SER A 438 1.64 8.84 16.44
N ASP A 439 2.16 8.02 15.54
CA ASP A 439 2.87 6.79 15.90
C ASP A 439 4.36 7.09 16.17
N LYS A 440 4.97 6.26 17.00
CA LYS A 440 6.43 6.24 17.14
C LYS A 440 7.02 5.29 16.11
N GLY A 441 8.14 5.67 15.51
CA GLY A 441 8.79 4.82 14.52
C GLY A 441 10.04 5.44 13.92
N LEU A 442 10.35 5.06 12.69
CA LEU A 442 11.61 5.36 12.02
C LEU A 442 11.54 6.57 11.06
N GLY A 443 10.41 7.26 10.98
CA GLY A 443 10.27 8.55 10.29
C GLY A 443 10.19 8.50 8.76
N VAL A 444 10.08 7.32 8.13
CA VAL A 444 10.01 7.19 6.66
C VAL A 444 8.66 7.71 6.16
N PRO A 445 8.60 8.71 5.26
CA PRO A 445 7.36 9.40 4.94
C PRO A 445 6.55 8.66 3.85
N PHE A 446 6.03 7.47 4.15
CA PHE A 446 5.11 6.77 3.24
C PHE A 446 3.83 7.56 3.07
N GLU A 447 3.36 7.65 1.82
CA GLU A 447 2.19 8.43 1.42
C GLU A 447 0.95 7.57 1.16
N MET A 448 1.13 6.30 0.86
CA MET A 448 0.05 5.37 0.62
C MET A 448 0.49 3.92 0.77
N THR A 449 -0.49 3.03 0.92
CA THR A 449 -0.28 1.59 0.80
C THR A 449 -1.21 0.97 -0.24
N LEU A 450 -0.72 -0.07 -0.92
CA LEU A 450 -1.51 -0.89 -1.84
C LEU A 450 -1.22 -2.37 -1.59
N ALA A 451 -2.25 -3.12 -1.19
CA ALA A 451 -2.21 -4.57 -1.08
C ALA A 451 -2.71 -5.19 -2.39
N PHE A 452 -1.86 -5.91 -3.09
CA PHE A 452 -2.19 -6.51 -4.38
C PHE A 452 -2.53 -7.99 -4.19
N HIS A 453 -3.80 -8.33 -4.38
CA HIS A 453 -4.39 -9.66 -4.16
C HIS A 453 -5.08 -10.20 -5.40
N SER A 454 -5.53 -11.44 -5.33
CA SER A 454 -6.53 -12.03 -6.21
C SER A 454 -7.61 -12.70 -5.37
N ASP A 455 -8.87 -12.44 -5.72
CA ASP A 455 -10.05 -12.87 -4.96
C ASP A 455 -10.33 -14.38 -5.12
N ALA A 456 -11.08 -14.92 -4.17
CA ALA A 456 -11.64 -16.26 -4.19
C ALA A 456 -13.08 -16.31 -4.75
N GLY A 457 -13.47 -15.31 -5.55
CA GLY A 457 -14.80 -15.23 -6.13
C GLY A 457 -15.03 -16.32 -7.19
N PHE A 458 -16.22 -16.87 -7.21
CA PHE A 458 -16.64 -17.91 -8.15
C PHE A 458 -17.83 -17.46 -9.00
N SER A 459 -17.77 -17.73 -10.30
CA SER A 459 -18.83 -17.49 -11.28
C SER A 459 -18.80 -18.58 -12.33
N LYS A 460 -19.56 -18.44 -13.40
CA LYS A 460 -19.40 -19.32 -14.57
C LYS A 460 -17.97 -19.25 -15.09
N MET A 461 -17.41 -20.41 -15.45
CA MET A 461 -15.98 -20.56 -15.74
C MET A 461 -15.51 -19.80 -16.99
N ASP A 462 -16.41 -19.45 -17.89
CA ASP A 462 -16.18 -18.75 -19.15
C ASP A 462 -16.50 -17.24 -19.11
N GLU A 463 -17.00 -16.75 -17.96
CA GLU A 463 -17.29 -15.33 -17.73
C GLU A 463 -16.25 -14.72 -16.80
N TRP A 464 -15.75 -13.52 -17.12
CA TRP A 464 -14.84 -12.78 -16.25
C TRP A 464 -15.54 -12.31 -14.98
N ILE A 465 -14.94 -12.57 -13.84
CA ILE A 465 -15.32 -11.97 -12.57
C ILE A 465 -14.79 -10.55 -12.49
N GLY A 466 -13.53 -10.35 -12.89
CA GLY A 466 -12.90 -9.03 -12.99
C GLY A 466 -12.43 -8.46 -11.65
N THR A 467 -12.28 -7.15 -11.61
CA THR A 467 -11.55 -6.41 -10.57
C THR A 467 -12.46 -5.90 -9.46
N LEU A 468 -12.02 -6.07 -8.20
CA LEU A 468 -12.67 -5.57 -6.99
C LEU A 468 -11.66 -4.72 -6.19
N GLY A 469 -12.12 -3.68 -5.51
CA GLY A 469 -11.32 -2.92 -4.56
C GLY A 469 -11.95 -2.91 -3.17
N VAL A 470 -11.11 -2.83 -2.14
CA VAL A 470 -11.56 -2.71 -0.75
C VAL A 470 -10.87 -1.53 -0.08
N TYR A 471 -11.62 -0.77 0.70
CA TYR A 471 -11.13 0.33 1.54
C TYR A 471 -11.89 0.36 2.86
N THR A 472 -11.46 1.22 3.80
CA THR A 472 -12.14 1.41 5.09
C THR A 472 -12.27 2.89 5.41
N THR A 473 -13.49 3.37 5.67
CA THR A 473 -13.76 4.76 6.10
C THR A 473 -14.12 4.87 7.58
N ASP A 474 -14.78 3.88 8.18
CA ASP A 474 -15.32 3.90 9.54
C ASP A 474 -14.33 3.40 10.60
N PHE A 475 -13.08 3.81 10.53
CA PHE A 475 -12.06 3.52 11.52
C PHE A 475 -11.40 4.81 11.99
N ASN A 476 -11.03 4.88 13.28
CA ASN A 476 -10.40 6.05 13.89
C ASN A 476 -11.16 7.36 13.59
N LYS A 477 -12.49 7.35 13.82
CA LYS A 477 -13.40 8.49 13.56
C LYS A 477 -13.31 9.02 12.12
N GLY A 478 -13.09 8.15 11.14
CA GLY A 478 -12.99 8.48 9.73
C GLY A 478 -11.73 9.24 9.32
N ARG A 479 -10.67 9.19 10.14
CA ARG A 479 -9.42 9.92 9.87
C ARG A 479 -8.20 9.02 9.90
N LEU A 480 -7.21 9.38 9.10
CA LEU A 480 -5.85 8.87 9.14
C LEU A 480 -5.04 9.59 10.24
N ASN A 481 -3.86 9.09 10.58
CA ASN A 481 -3.04 9.65 11.65
C ASN A 481 -2.58 11.10 11.38
N SER A 482 -2.44 11.49 10.12
CA SER A 482 -2.20 12.88 9.70
C SER A 482 -3.41 13.82 9.87
N GLY A 483 -4.58 13.29 10.21
CA GLY A 483 -5.85 14.02 10.25
C GLY A 483 -6.57 14.12 8.90
N VAL A 484 -6.00 13.59 7.82
CA VAL A 484 -6.65 13.49 6.50
C VAL A 484 -7.83 12.50 6.59
N SER A 485 -8.90 12.78 5.84
CA SER A 485 -10.08 11.92 5.80
C SER A 485 -9.79 10.56 5.19
N ARG A 486 -10.33 9.48 5.76
CA ARG A 486 -10.22 8.12 5.20
C ARG A 486 -10.93 7.94 3.85
N TYR A 487 -11.77 8.87 3.44
CA TYR A 487 -12.35 8.87 2.08
C TYR A 487 -11.28 9.02 0.98
N THR A 488 -10.05 9.48 1.30
CA THR A 488 -8.92 9.39 0.37
C THR A 488 -8.62 7.96 -0.07
N SER A 489 -8.84 6.97 0.80
CA SER A 489 -8.70 5.55 0.46
C SER A 489 -9.77 5.11 -0.56
N ARG A 490 -10.99 5.66 -0.47
CA ARG A 490 -12.03 5.45 -1.47
C ARG A 490 -11.65 6.07 -2.82
N ASP A 491 -11.15 7.30 -2.80
CA ASP A 491 -10.69 7.98 -4.02
C ASP A 491 -9.55 7.20 -4.71
N LEU A 492 -8.56 6.72 -3.96
CA LEU A 492 -7.49 5.85 -4.46
C LEU A 492 -8.07 4.59 -5.12
N THR A 493 -9.02 3.93 -4.44
CA THR A 493 -9.65 2.70 -4.92
C THR A 493 -10.42 2.95 -6.22
N ASP A 494 -11.20 4.02 -6.29
CA ASP A 494 -11.97 4.38 -7.49
C ASP A 494 -11.07 4.71 -8.68
N LEU A 495 -10.00 5.47 -8.46
CA LEU A 495 -9.03 5.80 -9.52
C LEU A 495 -8.37 4.53 -10.09
N VAL A 496 -7.97 3.59 -9.23
CA VAL A 496 -7.33 2.33 -9.65
C VAL A 496 -8.31 1.47 -10.45
N LEU A 497 -9.52 1.24 -9.92
CA LEU A 497 -10.52 0.41 -10.60
C LEU A 497 -11.00 1.00 -11.94
N THR A 498 -11.21 2.32 -11.98
CA THR A 498 -11.59 3.03 -13.22
C THR A 498 -10.48 2.95 -14.26
N GLY A 499 -9.23 3.13 -13.83
CA GLY A 499 -8.06 3.00 -14.70
C GLY A 499 -7.94 1.61 -15.29
N LEU A 500 -8.03 0.57 -14.45
CA LEU A 500 -7.95 -0.84 -14.87
C LEU A 500 -9.05 -1.20 -15.87
N GLN A 501 -10.30 -0.87 -15.57
CA GLN A 501 -11.41 -1.15 -16.48
C GLN A 501 -11.17 -0.51 -17.84
N LYS A 502 -10.79 0.78 -17.86
CA LYS A 502 -10.53 1.53 -19.10
C LYS A 502 -9.38 0.93 -19.90
N ASP A 503 -8.24 0.71 -19.25
CA ASP A 503 -7.01 0.32 -19.94
C ASP A 503 -7.08 -1.14 -20.42
N ILE A 504 -7.63 -2.07 -19.63
CA ILE A 504 -7.80 -3.47 -20.03
C ILE A 504 -8.83 -3.57 -21.18
N SER A 505 -9.97 -2.87 -21.05
CA SER A 505 -10.99 -2.89 -22.09
C SER A 505 -10.46 -2.33 -23.42
N ALA A 506 -9.69 -1.26 -23.37
CA ALA A 506 -9.10 -0.65 -24.56
C ALA A 506 -8.02 -1.55 -25.19
N GLN A 507 -7.16 -2.19 -24.37
CA GLN A 507 -6.06 -3.01 -24.85
C GLN A 507 -6.53 -4.31 -25.51
N TYR A 508 -7.57 -4.93 -24.95
CA TYR A 508 -8.02 -6.26 -25.38
C TYR A 508 -9.31 -6.25 -26.21
N GLY A 509 -9.93 -5.07 -26.42
CA GLY A 509 -11.20 -4.96 -27.15
C GLY A 509 -12.37 -5.65 -26.44
N ILE A 510 -12.35 -5.76 -25.13
CA ILE A 510 -13.33 -6.46 -24.30
C ILE A 510 -14.00 -5.52 -23.30
N GLN A 511 -15.15 -5.89 -22.80
CA GLN A 511 -15.73 -5.21 -21.65
C GLN A 511 -15.20 -5.87 -20.35
N TRP A 512 -14.07 -5.34 -19.81
CA TRP A 512 -13.54 -5.84 -18.55
C TRP A 512 -14.51 -5.57 -17.40
N ALA A 513 -14.79 -6.59 -16.61
CA ALA A 513 -15.71 -6.48 -15.50
C ALA A 513 -15.09 -5.67 -14.35
N ARG A 514 -15.71 -4.52 -14.04
CA ARG A 514 -15.48 -3.79 -12.81
C ARG A 514 -16.51 -4.22 -11.78
N ARG A 515 -16.06 -4.79 -10.68
CA ARG A 515 -16.89 -5.09 -9.51
C ARG A 515 -17.00 -3.84 -8.62
N GLY A 516 -17.67 -3.95 -7.50
CA GLY A 516 -17.83 -2.86 -6.54
C GLY A 516 -16.54 -2.47 -5.83
N MET A 517 -16.62 -1.35 -5.14
CA MET A 517 -15.63 -0.89 -4.16
C MET A 517 -16.19 -1.13 -2.76
N TRP A 518 -15.68 -2.11 -2.04
CA TRP A 518 -16.22 -2.47 -0.73
C TRP A 518 -15.63 -1.60 0.38
N ASN A 519 -16.50 -0.90 1.11
CA ASN A 519 -16.12 -0.31 2.39
C ASN A 519 -16.21 -1.39 3.48
N ARG A 520 -15.07 -2.04 3.77
CA ARG A 520 -14.99 -3.15 4.73
C ARG A 520 -13.76 -3.07 5.60
N ASN A 521 -13.93 -3.46 6.85
CA ASN A 521 -12.93 -3.36 7.90
C ASN A 521 -11.93 -4.54 7.85
N TYR A 522 -11.07 -4.59 6.82
CA TYR A 522 -9.95 -5.52 6.76
C TYR A 522 -8.68 -4.92 7.38
N SER A 523 -7.77 -5.77 7.87
CA SER A 523 -6.51 -5.33 8.49
C SER A 523 -5.69 -4.41 7.56
N GLU A 524 -5.58 -4.77 6.29
CA GLU A 524 -4.77 -4.06 5.29
C GLU A 524 -5.39 -2.73 4.81
N THR A 525 -6.66 -2.47 5.14
CA THR A 525 -7.33 -1.19 4.82
C THR A 525 -7.63 -0.35 6.05
N ARG A 526 -7.74 -0.98 7.22
CA ARG A 526 -8.01 -0.32 8.49
C ARG A 526 -6.75 0.16 9.20
N LEU A 527 -5.73 -0.73 9.30
CA LEU A 527 -4.55 -0.49 10.12
C LEU A 527 -3.57 0.53 9.54
N PRO A 528 -3.35 0.63 8.20
CA PRO A 528 -2.40 1.63 7.71
C PRO A 528 -2.76 3.05 8.16
N ALA A 529 -1.74 3.79 8.60
CA ALA A 529 -1.84 5.18 9.05
C ALA A 529 -2.03 6.17 7.89
N VAL A 530 -1.86 5.71 6.66
CA VAL A 530 -1.92 6.46 5.39
C VAL A 530 -3.01 5.91 4.47
N PRO A 531 -3.40 6.61 3.39
CA PRO A 531 -4.38 6.10 2.43
C PRO A 531 -4.03 4.69 1.94
N SER A 532 -5.02 3.81 1.94
CA SER A 532 -4.81 2.37 1.73
C SER A 532 -5.94 1.72 0.95
N MET A 533 -5.59 0.72 0.14
CA MET A 533 -6.56 -0.14 -0.52
C MET A 533 -6.07 -1.58 -0.66
N ILE A 534 -7.00 -2.52 -0.75
CA ILE A 534 -6.78 -3.85 -1.31
C ILE A 534 -7.27 -3.83 -2.75
N LEU A 535 -6.44 -4.28 -3.67
CA LEU A 535 -6.79 -4.52 -5.05
C LEU A 535 -6.90 -6.04 -5.28
N GLU A 536 -8.11 -6.50 -5.53
CA GLU A 536 -8.39 -7.86 -6.01
C GLU A 536 -8.45 -7.80 -7.53
N ILE A 537 -7.31 -8.07 -8.20
CA ILE A 537 -7.18 -7.83 -9.63
C ILE A 537 -8.12 -8.70 -10.46
N LEU A 538 -8.36 -9.92 -10.02
CA LEU A 538 -9.23 -10.91 -10.64
C LEU A 538 -9.48 -12.04 -9.65
N SER A 539 -10.25 -13.07 -10.03
CA SER A 539 -10.43 -14.27 -9.20
C SER A 539 -9.49 -15.39 -9.60
N HIS A 540 -8.66 -15.85 -8.65
CA HIS A 540 -7.78 -17.01 -8.84
C HIS A 540 -8.55 -18.36 -8.89
N GLN A 541 -9.86 -18.36 -8.64
CA GLN A 541 -10.73 -19.54 -8.76
C GLN A 541 -11.46 -19.60 -10.10
N ASN A 542 -11.42 -18.54 -10.91
CA ASN A 542 -12.13 -18.47 -12.18
C ASN A 542 -11.20 -18.73 -13.36
N PHE A 543 -11.58 -19.63 -14.26
CA PHE A 543 -10.74 -20.04 -15.39
C PHE A 543 -10.52 -18.89 -16.39
N ALA A 544 -11.56 -18.12 -16.74
CA ALA A 544 -11.45 -17.03 -17.69
C ALA A 544 -10.52 -15.92 -17.17
N ASP A 545 -10.67 -15.56 -15.89
CA ASP A 545 -9.81 -14.61 -15.20
C ASP A 545 -8.34 -15.07 -15.20
N MET A 546 -8.10 -16.34 -14.82
CA MET A 546 -6.75 -16.89 -14.73
C MET A 546 -6.08 -17.07 -16.09
N LYS A 547 -6.85 -17.38 -17.13
CA LYS A 547 -6.35 -17.42 -18.51
C LYS A 547 -5.78 -16.06 -18.92
N MET A 548 -6.48 -14.97 -18.62
CA MET A 548 -5.99 -13.61 -18.82
C MET A 548 -4.81 -13.30 -17.91
N GLY A 549 -4.94 -13.66 -16.63
CA GLY A 549 -3.93 -13.37 -15.62
C GLY A 549 -2.56 -14.02 -15.87
N HIS A 550 -2.49 -15.13 -16.61
CA HIS A 550 -1.22 -15.75 -17.00
C HIS A 550 -0.55 -15.08 -18.21
N ASP A 551 -1.28 -14.23 -18.95
CA ASP A 551 -0.70 -13.48 -20.08
C ASP A 551 0.27 -12.39 -19.57
N PRO A 552 1.55 -12.38 -20.00
CA PRO A 552 2.50 -11.33 -19.62
C PRO A 552 2.07 -9.93 -20.07
N GLY A 553 1.41 -9.81 -21.24
CA GLY A 553 0.86 -8.55 -21.73
C GLY A 553 -0.24 -8.01 -20.83
N PHE A 554 -1.10 -8.88 -20.31
CA PHE A 554 -2.11 -8.51 -19.33
C PHE A 554 -1.47 -8.01 -18.02
N LYS A 555 -0.45 -8.71 -17.51
CA LYS A 555 0.29 -8.29 -16.31
C LYS A 555 0.92 -6.91 -16.48
N PHE A 556 1.53 -6.66 -17.62
CA PHE A 556 2.09 -5.35 -17.96
C PHE A 556 1.00 -4.26 -18.03
N THR A 557 -0.13 -4.54 -18.70
CA THR A 557 -1.26 -3.60 -18.82
C THR A 557 -1.83 -3.24 -17.46
N VAL A 558 -2.02 -4.23 -16.58
CA VAL A 558 -2.48 -4.04 -15.21
C VAL A 558 -1.50 -3.17 -14.43
N ALA A 559 -0.21 -3.53 -14.41
CA ALA A 559 0.81 -2.79 -13.69
C ALA A 559 0.91 -1.34 -14.17
N ARG A 560 0.88 -1.11 -15.49
CA ARG A 560 0.89 0.23 -16.08
C ARG A 560 -0.35 1.04 -15.70
N SER A 561 -1.52 0.43 -15.64
CA SER A 561 -2.76 1.10 -15.26
C SER A 561 -2.74 1.51 -13.78
N VAL A 562 -2.29 0.62 -12.89
CA VAL A 562 -2.11 0.91 -11.46
C VAL A 562 -1.08 2.03 -11.27
N TYR A 563 0.05 1.97 -11.95
CA TYR A 563 1.07 3.03 -11.95
C TYR A 563 0.50 4.40 -12.34
N LYS A 564 -0.26 4.47 -13.42
CA LYS A 564 -0.93 5.72 -13.86
C LYS A 564 -1.93 6.24 -12.83
N SER A 565 -2.62 5.36 -12.15
CA SER A 565 -3.59 5.71 -11.11
C SER A 565 -2.89 6.24 -9.85
N ILE A 566 -1.76 5.66 -9.47
CA ILE A 566 -0.91 6.14 -8.37
C ILE A 566 -0.36 7.54 -8.69
N LEU A 567 0.12 7.78 -9.93
CA LEU A 567 0.55 9.12 -10.37
C LEU A 567 -0.54 10.17 -10.18
N LYS A 568 -1.78 9.86 -10.61
CA LYS A 568 -2.92 10.77 -10.46
C LYS A 568 -3.28 11.00 -9.00
N PHE A 569 -3.29 9.93 -8.22
CA PHE A 569 -3.63 10.01 -6.80
C PHE A 569 -2.61 10.86 -6.03
N THR A 570 -1.32 10.60 -6.22
CA THR A 570 -0.27 11.37 -5.53
C THR A 570 -0.27 12.84 -5.95
N ALA A 571 -0.47 13.14 -7.24
CA ALA A 571 -0.64 14.52 -7.67
C ALA A 571 -1.82 15.21 -6.97
N GLU A 572 -3.00 14.59 -6.93
CA GLU A 572 -4.19 15.17 -6.27
C GLU A 572 -4.02 15.37 -4.76
N MET A 573 -3.23 14.51 -4.10
CA MET A 573 -2.95 14.63 -2.67
C MET A 573 -2.09 15.85 -2.31
N HIS A 574 -1.29 16.36 -3.27
CA HIS A 574 -0.33 17.45 -3.08
C HIS A 574 -0.73 18.77 -3.76
N ASP A 575 -1.71 18.76 -4.66
CA ASP A 575 -2.25 19.97 -5.29
C ASP A 575 -3.13 20.78 -4.32
#